data_0ba50fa01eefcfc073ee3acb7df5c259
#
_entry.id   0ba50fa01eefcfc073ee3acb7df5c259
#
_cell.length_a   1.000
_cell.length_b   1.000
_cell.length_c   1.000
_cell.angle_alpha   90.00
_cell.angle_beta   90.00
_cell.angle_gamma   90.00
#
_symmetry.space_group_name_H-M   'P 1'
#
loop_
_entity.id
_entity.type
_entity.pdbx_description
1 polymer ?
#
loop_
_entity_poly.entity_id
_entity_poly.type
_entity_poly.pdbx_seq_one_letter_code
_entity_poly.pdbx_strand_id
1 'polypeptide(L)'
;VLDDDESIYQEIKNQFKSTYTVSWASNLEQAAKLLQKKKFGVTITDATLNEENITPIVYALKNIQPDLMVLMLTEFKDAHMVIDLINKGQVYRCLPRPTNFSIMSISLDRAFEHHERLVQQPILATRHHVEEVPEAETFNFSERLKGFFAKFRGWRMVR
;
A
#
# COMPACT_ATOMS: atom_id res chain seq x y z
N VAL A 1 -4.17 7.15 -3.05
CA VAL A 1 -2.98 7.12 -3.91
C VAL A 1 -1.78 7.52 -3.07
N LEU A 2 -0.73 6.72 -3.11
CA LEU A 2 0.56 6.99 -2.50
C LEU A 2 1.59 7.12 -3.62
N ASP A 3 1.94 8.33 -3.96
CA ASP A 3 2.82 8.67 -5.08
C ASP A 3 3.40 10.06 -4.84
N ASP A 4 4.68 10.27 -5.10
CA ASP A 4 5.33 11.58 -4.99
C ASP A 4 4.98 12.51 -6.16
N ASP A 5 4.47 11.96 -7.27
CA ASP A 5 3.93 12.72 -8.40
C ASP A 5 2.42 12.97 -8.21
N GLU A 6 2.06 14.22 -7.92
CA GLU A 6 0.66 14.63 -7.78
C GLU A 6 -0.14 14.44 -9.07
N SER A 7 0.50 14.44 -10.26
CA SER A 7 -0.19 14.28 -11.54
C SER A 7 -0.90 12.92 -11.62
N ILE A 8 -0.28 11.87 -11.14
CA ILE A 8 -0.84 10.52 -11.07
C ILE A 8 -2.09 10.48 -10.17
N TYR A 9 -2.01 11.15 -9.02
CA TYR A 9 -3.19 11.29 -8.16
C TYR A 9 -4.34 12.03 -8.87
N GLN A 10 -4.06 13.12 -9.56
CA GLN A 10 -5.09 13.90 -10.26
C GLN A 10 -5.73 13.09 -11.39
N GLU A 11 -4.95 12.33 -12.14
CA GLU A 11 -5.46 11.44 -13.18
C GLU A 11 -6.40 10.37 -12.60
N ILE A 12 -5.95 9.65 -11.57
CA ILE A 12 -6.73 8.60 -10.89
C ILE A 12 -8.00 9.20 -10.27
N LYS A 13 -7.88 10.35 -9.59
CA LYS A 13 -9.01 11.06 -9.01
C LYS A 13 -10.04 11.45 -10.07
N ASN A 14 -9.61 12.06 -11.17
CA ASN A 14 -10.52 12.47 -12.24
C ASN A 14 -11.26 11.29 -12.85
N GLN A 15 -10.59 10.16 -13.01
CA GLN A 15 -11.18 8.95 -13.58
C GLN A 15 -12.18 8.28 -12.63
N PHE A 16 -11.92 8.29 -11.32
CA PHE A 16 -12.67 7.46 -10.37
C PHE A 16 -13.48 8.22 -9.32
N LYS A 17 -13.47 9.56 -9.31
CA LYS A 17 -14.16 10.41 -8.31
C LYS A 17 -15.68 10.20 -8.22
N SER A 18 -16.31 9.67 -9.27
CA SER A 18 -17.74 9.35 -9.26
C SER A 18 -18.06 8.07 -8.50
N THR A 19 -17.09 7.17 -8.38
CA THR A 19 -17.25 5.83 -7.77
C THR A 19 -16.56 5.73 -6.41
N TYR A 20 -15.38 6.35 -6.26
CA TYR A 20 -14.55 6.22 -5.07
C TYR A 20 -14.15 7.58 -4.48
N THR A 21 -14.00 7.62 -3.16
CA THR A 21 -13.34 8.74 -2.48
C THR A 21 -11.83 8.55 -2.55
N VAL A 22 -11.16 9.39 -3.34
CA VAL A 22 -9.72 9.30 -3.56
C VAL A 22 -9.00 10.30 -2.66
N SER A 23 -8.00 9.83 -1.91
CA SER A 23 -7.09 10.66 -1.10
C SER A 23 -5.67 10.48 -1.58
N TRP A 24 -4.82 11.46 -1.35
CA TRP A 24 -3.42 11.47 -1.75
C TRP A 24 -2.49 11.58 -0.56
N ALA A 25 -1.36 10.89 -0.66
CA ALA A 25 -0.20 11.02 0.20
C ALA A 25 1.05 10.99 -0.68
N SER A 26 1.97 11.92 -0.49
CA SER A 26 3.24 11.99 -1.22
C SER A 26 4.38 11.22 -0.52
N ASN A 27 4.12 10.68 0.68
CA ASN A 27 5.12 9.95 1.47
C ASN A 27 4.44 9.11 2.55
N LEU A 28 5.24 8.24 3.21
CA LEU A 28 4.77 7.34 4.26
C LEU A 28 4.12 8.08 5.44
N GLU A 29 4.67 9.24 5.86
CA GLU A 29 4.13 9.97 7.01
C GLU A 29 2.70 10.47 6.76
N GLN A 30 2.45 11.01 5.56
CA GLN A 30 1.12 11.44 5.16
C GLN A 30 0.17 10.26 5.03
N ALA A 31 0.60 9.15 4.41
CA ALA A 31 -0.19 7.94 4.29
C ALA A 31 -0.61 7.40 5.66
N ALA A 32 0.32 7.33 6.60
CA ALA A 32 0.04 6.87 7.95
C ALA A 32 -0.94 7.80 8.69
N LYS A 33 -0.79 9.12 8.55
CA LYS A 33 -1.74 10.10 9.13
C LYS A 33 -3.16 9.92 8.56
N LEU A 34 -3.26 9.57 7.27
CA LEU A 34 -4.56 9.28 6.65
C LEU A 34 -5.16 7.98 7.18
N LEU A 35 -4.37 6.90 7.30
CA LEU A 35 -4.82 5.61 7.84
C LEU A 35 -5.26 5.69 9.30
N GLN A 36 -4.70 6.62 10.08
CA GLN A 36 -5.13 6.88 11.45
C GLN A 36 -6.51 7.56 11.53
N LYS A 37 -6.81 8.42 10.56
CA LYS A 37 -8.06 9.20 10.56
C LYS A 37 -9.23 8.41 10.02
N LYS A 38 -8.98 7.52 9.04
CA LYS A 38 -10.01 6.70 8.39
C LYS A 38 -9.41 5.43 7.82
N LYS A 39 -10.24 4.41 7.66
CA LYS A 39 -9.86 3.18 6.96
C LYS A 39 -9.92 3.37 5.46
N PHE A 40 -9.00 2.69 4.77
CA PHE A 40 -8.97 2.62 3.32
C PHE A 40 -9.08 1.16 2.89
N GLY A 41 -9.85 0.88 1.85
CA GLY A 41 -9.90 -0.47 1.27
C GLY A 41 -8.69 -0.76 0.39
N VAL A 42 -8.27 0.24 -0.40
CA VAL A 42 -7.22 0.07 -1.42
C VAL A 42 -6.25 1.23 -1.38
N THR A 43 -4.96 0.94 -1.54
CA THR A 43 -3.94 1.92 -1.91
C THR A 43 -3.39 1.61 -3.30
N ILE A 44 -3.16 2.65 -4.10
CA ILE A 44 -2.44 2.58 -5.37
C ILE A 44 -1.11 3.27 -5.15
N THR A 45 0.00 2.63 -5.51
CA THR A 45 1.34 3.15 -5.31
C THR A 45 2.26 2.79 -6.48
N ASP A 46 3.34 3.55 -6.67
CA ASP A 46 4.41 3.14 -7.57
C ASP A 46 5.34 2.10 -6.92
N ALA A 47 6.19 1.47 -7.72
CA ALA A 47 7.25 0.58 -7.26
C ALA A 47 8.36 1.32 -6.50
N THR A 48 8.50 2.62 -6.75
CA THR A 48 9.41 3.52 -6.03
C THR A 48 8.65 4.73 -5.50
N LEU A 49 9.11 5.28 -4.40
CA LEU A 49 8.58 6.51 -3.82
C LEU A 49 9.76 7.38 -3.39
N ASN A 50 9.89 8.60 -3.96
CA ASN A 50 11.05 9.46 -3.77
C ASN A 50 12.38 8.74 -4.06
N GLU A 51 12.44 8.00 -5.18
CA GLU A 51 13.58 7.18 -5.60
C GLU A 51 13.92 6.00 -4.66
N GLU A 52 13.16 5.80 -3.57
CA GLU A 52 13.34 4.69 -2.64
C GLU A 52 12.41 3.51 -2.99
N ASN A 53 12.86 2.28 -2.73
CA ASN A 53 12.07 1.08 -2.91
C ASN A 53 10.81 1.11 -2.01
N ILE A 54 9.65 0.84 -2.60
CA ILE A 54 8.35 0.88 -1.92
C ILE A 54 8.15 -0.25 -0.89
N THR A 55 8.94 -1.33 -0.96
CA THR A 55 8.74 -2.54 -0.14
C THR A 55 8.60 -2.24 1.34
N PRO A 56 9.52 -1.52 2.00
CA PRO A 56 9.38 -1.24 3.43
C PRO A 56 8.14 -0.40 3.76
N ILE A 57 7.72 0.46 2.82
CA ILE A 57 6.52 1.30 2.97
C ILE A 57 5.26 0.44 2.94
N VAL A 58 5.18 -0.51 2.00
CA VAL A 58 4.05 -1.45 1.91
C VAL A 58 3.94 -2.27 3.20
N TYR A 59 5.06 -2.77 3.73
CA TYR A 59 5.09 -3.47 5.02
C TYR A 59 4.56 -2.59 6.16
N ALA A 60 5.00 -1.34 6.25
CA ALA A 60 4.56 -0.41 7.27
C ALA A 60 3.05 -0.15 7.18
N LEU A 61 2.50 0.06 5.98
CA LEU A 61 1.07 0.28 5.76
C LEU A 61 0.24 -0.95 6.13
N LYS A 62 0.70 -2.16 5.77
CA LYS A 62 0.03 -3.43 6.11
C LYS A 62 0.07 -3.70 7.62
N ASN A 63 1.12 -3.29 8.33
CA ASN A 63 1.17 -3.39 9.79
C ASN A 63 0.17 -2.43 10.48
N ILE A 64 -0.11 -1.27 9.87
CA ILE A 64 -1.13 -0.33 10.38
C ILE A 64 -2.53 -0.84 10.07
N GLN A 65 -2.74 -1.32 8.84
CA GLN A 65 -4.03 -1.82 8.37
C GLN A 65 -3.84 -3.12 7.57
N PRO A 66 -3.93 -4.31 8.21
CA PRO A 66 -3.67 -5.60 7.55
C PRO A 66 -4.62 -5.95 6.39
N ASP A 67 -5.84 -5.44 6.44
CA ASP A 67 -6.87 -5.63 5.41
C ASP A 67 -6.73 -4.67 4.22
N LEU A 68 -5.75 -3.75 4.24
CA LEU A 68 -5.49 -2.82 3.13
C LEU A 68 -5.00 -3.58 1.89
N MET A 69 -5.66 -3.39 0.75
CA MET A 69 -5.21 -3.93 -0.53
C MET A 69 -4.24 -2.97 -1.21
N VAL A 70 -3.15 -3.52 -1.75
CA VAL A 70 -2.12 -2.73 -2.43
C VAL A 70 -2.15 -3.05 -3.93
N LEU A 71 -2.42 -2.04 -4.75
CA LEU A 71 -2.23 -2.07 -6.21
C LEU A 71 -0.96 -1.31 -6.54
N MET A 72 -0.02 -1.95 -7.20
CA MET A 72 1.26 -1.34 -7.56
C MET A 72 1.29 -1.01 -9.06
N LEU A 73 1.65 0.22 -9.38
CA LEU A 73 1.98 0.65 -10.74
C LEU A 73 3.47 0.42 -10.99
N THR A 74 3.85 -0.20 -12.11
CA THR A 74 5.26 -0.52 -12.37
C THR A 74 5.57 -0.58 -13.87
N GLU A 75 6.80 -0.22 -14.23
CA GLU A 75 7.34 -0.36 -15.59
C GLU A 75 7.91 -1.77 -15.85
N PHE A 76 7.74 -2.73 -14.95
CA PHE A 76 8.31 -4.10 -15.03
C PHE A 76 9.84 -4.20 -15.05
N LYS A 77 10.56 -3.12 -14.79
CA LYS A 77 12.03 -3.17 -14.73
C LYS A 77 12.54 -3.94 -13.51
N ASP A 78 11.72 -4.00 -12.44
CA ASP A 78 12.08 -4.60 -11.15
C ASP A 78 11.31 -5.90 -10.88
N ALA A 79 11.32 -6.82 -11.86
CA ALA A 79 10.53 -8.05 -11.80
C ALA A 79 10.77 -8.88 -10.52
N HIS A 80 12.00 -8.95 -10.02
CA HIS A 80 12.33 -9.68 -8.78
C HIS A 80 11.64 -9.09 -7.56
N MET A 81 11.67 -7.77 -7.41
CA MET A 81 10.99 -7.07 -6.31
C MET A 81 9.47 -7.29 -6.37
N VAL A 82 8.88 -7.17 -7.57
CA VAL A 82 7.45 -7.39 -7.80
C VAL A 82 7.04 -8.80 -7.43
N ILE A 83 7.81 -9.81 -7.86
CA ILE A 83 7.58 -11.22 -7.56
C ILE A 83 7.64 -11.46 -6.05
N ASP A 84 8.65 -10.92 -5.37
CA ASP A 84 8.80 -11.04 -3.91
C ASP A 84 7.62 -10.45 -3.16
N LEU A 85 7.18 -9.24 -3.53
CA LEU A 85 6.04 -8.58 -2.90
C LEU A 85 4.72 -9.34 -3.12
N ILE A 86 4.52 -9.91 -4.31
CA ILE A 86 3.33 -10.73 -4.59
C ILE A 86 3.40 -12.03 -3.78
N ASN A 87 4.54 -12.72 -3.80
CA ASN A 87 4.70 -14.00 -3.12
C ASN A 87 4.57 -13.89 -1.59
N LYS A 88 5.02 -12.77 -1.02
CA LYS A 88 4.86 -12.46 0.41
C LYS A 88 3.47 -11.94 0.75
N GLY A 89 2.54 -11.88 -0.22
CA GLY A 89 1.16 -11.44 -0.03
C GLY A 89 1.00 -9.95 0.31
N GLN A 90 2.03 -9.13 0.04
CA GLN A 90 2.02 -7.72 0.39
C GLN A 90 1.38 -6.84 -0.69
N VAL A 91 1.49 -7.25 -1.96
CA VAL A 91 0.86 -6.58 -3.10
C VAL A 91 -0.24 -7.47 -3.66
N TYR A 92 -1.45 -6.92 -3.75
CA TYR A 92 -2.59 -7.64 -4.31
C TYR A 92 -2.46 -7.83 -5.82
N ARG A 93 -2.04 -6.77 -6.52
CA ARG A 93 -1.84 -6.81 -7.98
C ARG A 93 -0.87 -5.73 -8.43
N CYS A 94 -0.07 -6.08 -9.47
CA CYS A 94 0.74 -5.11 -10.22
C CYS A 94 0.06 -4.75 -11.53
N LEU A 95 0.10 -3.48 -11.89
CA LEU A 95 -0.45 -2.92 -13.11
C LEU A 95 0.67 -2.24 -13.91
N PRO A 96 0.74 -2.42 -15.23
CA PRO A 96 1.79 -1.82 -16.04
C PRO A 96 1.60 -0.30 -16.18
N ARG A 97 2.71 0.43 -16.31
CA ARG A 97 2.73 1.78 -16.86
C ARG A 97 3.02 1.72 -18.38
N PRO A 98 2.40 2.54 -19.22
CA PRO A 98 1.35 3.53 -18.92
C PRO A 98 0.05 2.86 -18.45
N THR A 99 -0.67 3.56 -17.58
CA THR A 99 -1.82 2.99 -16.88
C THR A 99 -3.03 2.82 -17.81
N ASN A 100 -3.58 1.61 -17.86
CA ASN A 100 -4.86 1.35 -18.49
C ASN A 100 -5.99 1.43 -17.47
N PHE A 101 -6.80 2.51 -17.52
CA PHE A 101 -7.86 2.76 -16.55
C PHE A 101 -8.99 1.72 -16.57
N SER A 102 -9.24 1.05 -17.70
CA SER A 102 -10.22 -0.06 -17.73
C SER A 102 -9.72 -1.26 -16.93
N ILE A 103 -8.44 -1.61 -17.06
CA ILE A 103 -7.81 -2.68 -16.26
C ILE A 103 -7.73 -2.26 -14.79
N MET A 104 -7.42 -1.00 -14.52
CA MET A 104 -7.38 -0.46 -13.16
C MET A 104 -8.76 -0.53 -12.50
N SER A 105 -9.84 -0.17 -13.21
CA SER A 105 -11.22 -0.28 -12.68
C SER A 105 -11.55 -1.70 -12.23
N ILE A 106 -11.34 -2.68 -13.10
CA ILE A 106 -11.57 -4.10 -12.78
C ILE A 106 -10.71 -4.55 -11.58
N SER A 107 -9.47 -4.03 -11.50
CA SER A 107 -8.56 -4.37 -10.41
C SER A 107 -8.98 -3.74 -9.09
N LEU A 108 -9.51 -2.52 -9.13
CA LEU A 108 -10.08 -1.84 -7.96
C LEU A 108 -11.31 -2.57 -7.43
N ASP A 109 -12.27 -2.91 -8.31
CA ASP A 109 -13.48 -3.63 -7.90
C ASP A 109 -13.13 -4.93 -7.19
N ARG A 110 -12.24 -5.73 -7.76
CA ARG A 110 -11.78 -7.00 -7.15
C ARG A 110 -10.99 -6.79 -5.87
N ALA A 111 -10.18 -5.73 -5.78
CA ALA A 111 -9.44 -5.41 -4.57
C ALA A 111 -10.39 -5.01 -3.44
N PHE A 112 -11.44 -4.22 -3.72
CA PHE A 112 -12.46 -3.87 -2.75
C PHE A 112 -13.26 -5.09 -2.29
N GLU A 113 -13.68 -5.98 -3.20
CA GLU A 113 -14.34 -7.23 -2.83
C GLU A 113 -13.44 -8.09 -1.91
N HIS A 114 -12.14 -8.13 -2.18
CA HIS A 114 -11.20 -8.88 -1.33
C HIS A 114 -11.01 -8.21 0.03
N HIS A 115 -10.87 -6.89 0.06
CA HIS A 115 -10.84 -6.11 1.29
C HIS A 115 -12.08 -6.40 2.17
N GLU A 116 -13.28 -6.33 1.60
CA GLU A 116 -14.52 -6.61 2.34
C GLU A 116 -14.53 -8.02 2.94
N ARG A 117 -14.04 -9.03 2.22
CA ARG A 117 -13.89 -10.39 2.76
C ARG A 117 -12.95 -10.44 3.95
N LEU A 118 -11.81 -9.72 3.89
CA LEU A 118 -10.87 -9.67 5.02
C LEU A 118 -11.45 -8.93 6.22
N VAL A 119 -12.26 -7.88 6.00
CA VAL A 119 -12.98 -7.17 7.07
C VAL A 119 -14.01 -8.08 7.73
N GLN A 120 -14.75 -8.89 6.94
CA GLN A 120 -15.74 -9.83 7.46
C GLN A 120 -15.10 -11.05 8.16
N GLN A 121 -13.88 -11.44 7.75
CA GLN A 121 -13.16 -12.58 8.28
C GLN A 121 -11.71 -12.17 8.68
N PRO A 122 -11.53 -11.46 9.80
CA PRO A 122 -10.23 -10.92 10.22
C PRO A 122 -9.13 -11.97 10.38
N ILE A 123 -9.49 -13.23 10.66
CA ILE A 123 -8.54 -14.34 10.75
C ILE A 123 -7.82 -14.60 9.43
N LEU A 124 -8.44 -14.26 8.28
CA LEU A 124 -7.79 -14.36 6.99
C LEU A 124 -6.75 -13.26 6.79
N ALA A 125 -6.99 -12.08 7.34
CA ALA A 125 -6.02 -10.98 7.31
C ALA A 125 -4.78 -11.29 8.16
N THR A 126 -4.93 -11.99 9.28
CA THR A 126 -3.80 -12.39 10.15
C THR A 126 -2.90 -13.46 9.53
N ARG A 127 -3.40 -14.26 8.58
CA ARG A 127 -2.59 -15.24 7.84
C ARG A 127 -1.59 -14.60 6.86
N HIS A 128 -1.78 -13.35 6.51
CA HIS A 128 -0.81 -12.52 5.77
C HIS A 128 0.15 -11.83 6.75
N HIS A 129 0.64 -12.58 7.75
CA HIS A 129 1.66 -12.05 8.66
C HIS A 129 2.90 -11.69 7.86
N VAL A 130 3.30 -10.43 7.97
CA VAL A 130 4.49 -9.90 7.32
C VAL A 130 5.69 -10.53 7.99
N GLU A 131 6.44 -11.39 7.30
CA GLU A 131 7.77 -11.80 7.77
C GLU A 131 8.67 -10.56 7.85
N GLU A 132 9.34 -10.39 8.99
CA GLU A 132 10.28 -9.27 9.15
C GLU A 132 11.35 -9.34 8.05
N VAL A 133 11.52 -8.24 7.33
CA VAL A 133 12.58 -8.14 6.32
C VAL A 133 13.93 -8.28 7.03
N PRO A 134 14.83 -9.20 6.61
CA PRO A 134 16.15 -9.32 7.21
C PRO A 134 16.87 -7.96 7.18
N GLU A 135 17.49 -7.59 8.30
CA GLU A 135 18.07 -6.24 8.55
C GLU A 135 19.13 -5.78 7.54
N ALA A 136 19.63 -6.65 6.66
CA ALA A 136 20.78 -6.38 5.78
C ALA A 136 20.52 -5.34 4.67
N GLU A 137 19.27 -5.11 4.26
CA GLU A 137 18.95 -4.18 3.16
C GLU A 137 18.31 -2.86 3.62
N THR A 138 18.11 -2.67 4.93
CA THR A 138 17.28 -1.60 5.47
C THR A 138 18.03 -0.54 6.28
N PHE A 139 19.36 -0.49 6.23
CA PHE A 139 20.16 0.25 7.21
C PHE A 139 19.82 1.76 7.36
N ASN A 140 19.34 2.43 6.35
CA ASN A 140 18.92 3.84 6.46
C ASN A 140 17.42 4.03 6.66
N PHE A 141 16.60 3.06 6.26
CA PHE A 141 15.14 3.15 6.35
C PHE A 141 14.61 2.63 7.69
N SER A 142 15.29 1.62 8.29
CA SER A 142 14.89 1.04 9.58
C SER A 142 14.92 2.05 10.73
N GLU A 143 15.88 2.99 10.73
CA GLU A 143 15.95 4.07 11.71
C GLU A 143 14.77 5.05 11.58
N ARG A 144 14.40 5.39 10.35
CA ARG A 144 13.23 6.26 10.08
C ARG A 144 11.92 5.56 10.45
N LEU A 145 11.81 4.24 10.17
CA LEU A 145 10.68 3.41 10.57
C LEU A 145 10.62 3.20 12.08
N LYS A 146 11.74 2.92 12.75
CA LYS A 146 11.81 2.82 14.23
C LYS A 146 11.35 4.12 14.89
N GLY A 147 11.82 5.28 14.38
CA GLY A 147 11.35 6.59 14.83
C GLY A 147 9.87 6.82 14.55
N PHE A 148 9.38 6.34 13.41
CA PHE A 148 7.98 6.39 13.04
C PHE A 148 7.12 5.52 13.97
N PHE A 149 7.44 4.24 14.15
CA PHE A 149 6.72 3.35 15.05
C PHE A 149 6.86 3.72 16.53
N ALA A 150 7.97 4.35 16.95
CA ALA A 150 8.11 4.87 18.31
C ALA A 150 7.09 5.98 18.61
N LYS A 151 6.74 6.82 17.65
CA LYS A 151 5.67 7.83 17.78
C LYS A 151 4.26 7.21 17.90
N PHE A 152 4.10 5.94 17.50
CA PHE A 152 2.82 5.23 17.46
C PHE A 152 2.68 4.12 18.52
N ARG A 153 3.64 3.97 19.45
CA ARG A 153 3.61 2.96 20.54
C ARG A 153 2.39 3.02 21.47
N GLY A 154 1.49 3.99 21.30
CA GLY A 154 0.24 4.11 22.05
C GLY A 154 -0.96 3.39 21.45
N TRP A 155 -0.83 2.76 20.27
CA TRP A 155 -1.94 2.11 19.60
C TRP A 155 -2.13 0.68 20.12
N ARG A 156 -2.97 0.55 21.13
CA ARG A 156 -3.53 -0.75 21.51
C ARG A 156 -4.42 -1.24 20.38
N MET A 157 -4.09 -2.41 19.84
CA MET A 157 -5.07 -3.20 19.09
C MET A 157 -6.30 -3.38 20.01
N VAL A 158 -7.41 -2.77 19.63
CA VAL A 158 -8.71 -3.12 20.20
C VAL A 158 -9.03 -4.50 19.62
N ARG A 159 -9.12 -5.49 20.49
CA ARG A 159 -9.60 -6.84 20.19
C ARG A 159 -11.03 -6.79 19.70
#